data_f24d27e329d73313340b0c171e6d2ae2
#
_entry.id   f24d27e329d73313340b0c171e6d2ae2
#
_cell.length_a   1.000
_cell.length_b   1.000
_cell.length_c   1.000
_cell.angle_alpha   90.00
_cell.angle_beta   90.00
_cell.angle_gamma   90.00
#
_symmetry.space_group_name_H-M   'P 1'
#
loop_
_entity.id
_entity.type
_entity.pdbx_description
1 polymer ?
#
loop_
_entity_poly.entity_id
_entity_poly.type
_entity_poly.pdbx_seq_one_letter_code
_entity_poly.pdbx_strand_id
1 'polypeptide(L)'
;MRLISTAFFEQDKFQPKTLVEGAYLALRNDIIKGIYTPSSKLKVDHLKDVYQVSGGTLREALALLVADSLVYAEGQKGFFVSPMSIKDFKEITQLRVILEIQALTQSLKNGNDKWEADVMAAYHRLNLAEKKLALEDIEQRNAQFFSWEERNAEFHASLVSACQSKWLLQFIGILYQQSERYRSLGVHYGTNLKRDLHAEHEALKDAALARNIPLCSEILAEHISITYELFENLPESVFSGKEALAQA
;
A
#
# COMPACT_ATOMS: atom_id res chain seq x y z
N MET A 1 -17.13 15.02 -3.55
CA MET A 1 -16.17 14.59 -2.54
C MET A 1 -15.26 13.57 -3.23
N ARG A 2 -14.01 13.94 -3.59
CA ARG A 2 -13.03 12.97 -4.08
C ARG A 2 -12.74 12.02 -2.92
N LEU A 3 -12.99 10.75 -3.09
CA LEU A 3 -12.60 9.74 -2.12
C LEU A 3 -11.06 9.67 -2.11
N ILE A 4 -10.46 9.71 -0.93
CA ILE A 4 -9.00 9.76 -0.74
C ILE A 4 -8.32 8.46 -1.23
N SER A 5 -9.10 7.37 -1.41
CA SER A 5 -8.65 6.15 -2.11
C SER A 5 -8.15 6.40 -3.55
N THR A 6 -8.46 7.54 -4.18
CA THR A 6 -7.81 7.98 -5.42
C THR A 6 -6.38 8.48 -5.22
N ALA A 7 -5.95 8.68 -3.98
CA ALA A 7 -4.56 9.04 -3.66
C ALA A 7 -3.54 7.98 -4.11
N PHE A 8 -3.95 6.71 -4.26
CA PHE A 8 -3.13 5.66 -4.88
C PHE A 8 -2.67 6.03 -6.29
N PHE A 9 -3.51 6.75 -7.06
CA PHE A 9 -3.20 7.18 -8.44
C PHE A 9 -2.64 8.60 -8.55
N GLU A 10 -2.58 9.37 -7.46
CA GLU A 10 -2.19 10.80 -7.46
C GLU A 10 -1.08 11.13 -6.43
N GLN A 11 -0.29 10.16 -5.96
CA GLN A 11 0.65 10.32 -4.83
C GLN A 11 1.67 11.46 -5.01
N ASP A 12 2.18 11.68 -6.21
CA ASP A 12 3.18 12.74 -6.51
C ASP A 12 2.62 14.20 -6.35
N LYS A 13 1.31 14.39 -6.12
CA LYS A 13 0.66 15.72 -6.13
C LYS A 13 -0.16 16.00 -4.88
N PHE A 14 -0.24 15.07 -3.93
CA PHE A 14 -1.10 15.24 -2.78
C PHE A 14 -0.40 16.02 -1.66
N GLN A 15 -0.37 17.34 -1.79
CA GLN A 15 -0.14 18.20 -0.63
C GLN A 15 -1.47 18.43 0.11
N PRO A 16 -1.54 18.17 1.42
CA PRO A 16 -2.76 18.37 2.18
C PRO A 16 -3.21 19.84 2.10
N LYS A 17 -4.43 20.05 1.64
CA LYS A 17 -5.02 21.39 1.50
C LYS A 17 -5.80 21.81 2.74
N THR A 18 -6.10 20.86 3.63
CA THR A 18 -6.85 21.08 4.86
C THR A 18 -6.18 20.40 6.03
N LEU A 19 -6.49 20.87 7.26
CA LEU A 19 -6.02 20.21 8.49
C LEU A 19 -6.54 18.77 8.61
N VAL A 20 -7.73 18.48 8.07
CA VAL A 20 -8.29 17.12 8.06
C VAL A 20 -7.44 16.20 7.19
N GLU A 21 -7.11 16.63 5.97
CA GLU A 21 -6.24 15.85 5.06
C GLU A 21 -4.84 15.64 5.67
N GLY A 22 -4.27 16.67 6.30
CA GLY A 22 -2.98 16.56 6.98
C GLY A 22 -3.00 15.55 8.12
N ALA A 23 -4.02 15.62 8.99
CA ALA A 23 -4.20 14.67 10.09
C ALA A 23 -4.47 13.24 9.60
N TYR A 24 -5.27 13.09 8.53
CA TYR A 24 -5.51 11.79 7.89
C TYR A 24 -4.22 11.16 7.39
N LEU A 25 -3.40 11.89 6.62
CA LEU A 25 -2.14 11.37 6.05
C LEU A 25 -1.14 11.00 7.14
N ALA A 26 -0.97 11.86 8.15
CA ALA A 26 -0.06 11.61 9.24
C ALA A 26 -0.47 10.34 10.02
N LEU A 27 -1.75 10.25 10.42
CA LEU A 27 -2.26 9.09 11.16
C LEU A 27 -2.26 7.81 10.32
N ARG A 28 -2.58 7.89 9.02
CA ARG A 28 -2.45 6.79 8.07
C ARG A 28 -1.02 6.24 8.05
N ASN A 29 -0.03 7.11 7.88
CA ASN A 29 1.36 6.73 7.83
C ASN A 29 1.82 6.07 9.14
N ASP A 30 1.38 6.60 10.29
CA ASP A 30 1.72 6.04 11.58
C ASP A 30 1.07 4.66 11.83
N ILE A 31 -0.13 4.43 11.31
CA ILE A 31 -0.78 3.10 11.32
C ILE A 31 0.00 2.11 10.44
N ILE A 32 0.39 2.52 9.23
CA ILE A 32 1.14 1.65 8.30
C ILE A 32 2.53 1.35 8.84
N LYS A 33 3.18 2.32 9.50
CA LYS A 33 4.46 2.13 10.19
C LYS A 33 4.37 1.25 11.44
N GLY A 34 3.15 0.88 11.87
CA GLY A 34 2.95 0.09 13.08
C GLY A 34 3.13 0.86 14.40
N ILE A 35 3.25 2.20 14.35
CA ILE A 35 3.26 3.05 15.56
C ILE A 35 1.99 2.82 16.37
N TYR A 36 0.86 2.72 15.68
CA TYR A 36 -0.39 2.23 16.26
C TYR A 36 -0.61 0.79 15.82
N THR A 37 -0.48 -0.12 16.79
CA THR A 37 -0.54 -1.57 16.53
C THR A 37 -1.96 -2.02 16.15
N PRO A 38 -2.12 -3.14 15.40
CA PRO A 38 -3.42 -3.70 15.08
C PRO A 38 -4.29 -3.89 16.33
N SER A 39 -5.57 -3.59 16.22
CA SER A 39 -6.59 -3.63 17.28
C SER A 39 -6.35 -2.64 18.43
N SER A 40 -5.35 -1.78 18.40
CA SER A 40 -5.11 -0.77 19.41
C SER A 40 -6.15 0.37 19.35
N LYS A 41 -6.47 0.93 20.51
CA LYS A 41 -7.45 2.02 20.63
C LYS A 41 -6.82 3.37 20.28
N LEU A 42 -7.47 4.10 19.39
CA LEU A 42 -7.10 5.46 18.99
C LEU A 42 -7.87 6.49 19.84
N LYS A 43 -7.20 6.99 20.90
CA LYS A 43 -7.80 7.93 21.84
C LYS A 43 -7.75 9.37 21.29
N VAL A 44 -8.92 9.91 20.90
CA VAL A 44 -9.02 11.26 20.29
C VAL A 44 -8.37 12.33 21.17
N ASP A 45 -8.57 12.28 22.49
CA ASP A 45 -8.01 13.29 23.41
C ASP A 45 -6.48 13.28 23.48
N HIS A 46 -5.86 12.16 23.26
CA HIS A 46 -4.39 12.06 23.13
C HIS A 46 -3.92 12.46 21.75
N LEU A 47 -4.55 11.92 20.70
CA LEU A 47 -4.11 12.11 19.32
C LEU A 47 -4.26 13.56 18.83
N LYS A 48 -5.26 14.33 19.33
CA LYS A 48 -5.38 15.76 18.99
C LYS A 48 -4.14 16.56 19.41
N ASP A 49 -3.52 16.18 20.53
CA ASP A 49 -2.32 16.83 21.03
C ASP A 49 -1.07 16.37 20.26
N VAL A 50 -0.99 15.08 19.86
CA VAL A 50 0.08 14.54 19.02
C VAL A 50 0.10 15.21 17.64
N TYR A 51 -1.07 15.30 16.99
CA TYR A 51 -1.18 15.85 15.62
C TYR A 51 -1.46 17.36 15.58
N GLN A 52 -1.53 18.04 16.75
CA GLN A 52 -1.75 19.48 16.87
C GLN A 52 -3.01 19.96 16.10
N VAL A 53 -4.12 19.22 16.23
CA VAL A 53 -5.40 19.51 15.59
C VAL A 53 -6.56 19.49 16.59
N SER A 54 -7.71 20.06 16.22
CA SER A 54 -8.92 19.99 17.04
C SER A 54 -9.47 18.56 17.10
N GLY A 55 -10.20 18.22 18.19
CA GLY A 55 -10.88 16.94 18.30
C GLY A 55 -11.94 16.71 17.21
N GLY A 56 -12.53 17.78 16.65
CA GLY A 56 -13.42 17.71 15.49
C GLY A 56 -12.67 17.28 14.22
N THR A 57 -11.59 18.01 13.89
CA THR A 57 -10.70 17.69 12.76
C THR A 57 -10.21 16.25 12.81
N LEU A 58 -9.80 15.79 14.00
CA LEU A 58 -9.31 14.42 14.15
C LEU A 58 -10.41 13.37 13.96
N ARG A 59 -11.65 13.63 14.43
CA ARG A 59 -12.76 12.71 14.19
C ARG A 59 -13.12 12.61 12.70
N GLU A 60 -13.04 13.70 11.96
CA GLU A 60 -13.20 13.70 10.50
C GLU A 60 -12.09 12.89 9.82
N ALA A 61 -10.83 13.07 10.21
CA ALA A 61 -9.70 12.28 9.71
C ALA A 61 -9.88 10.78 10.02
N LEU A 62 -10.29 10.44 11.25
CA LEU A 62 -10.60 9.05 11.63
C LEU A 62 -11.78 8.47 10.83
N ALA A 63 -12.80 9.26 10.51
CA ALA A 63 -13.91 8.81 9.67
C ALA A 63 -13.45 8.48 8.23
N LEU A 64 -12.47 9.23 7.69
CA LEU A 64 -11.84 8.90 6.41
C LEU A 64 -11.06 7.59 6.49
N LEU A 65 -10.31 7.37 7.57
CA LEU A 65 -9.58 6.10 7.80
C LEU A 65 -10.53 4.90 7.99
N VAL A 66 -11.74 5.12 8.52
CA VAL A 66 -12.78 4.09 8.56
C VAL A 66 -13.27 3.76 7.16
N ALA A 67 -13.48 4.77 6.29
CA ALA A 67 -13.87 4.55 4.90
C ALA A 67 -12.79 3.76 4.11
N ASP A 68 -11.52 3.93 4.46
CA ASP A 68 -10.39 3.17 3.88
C ASP A 68 -10.11 1.84 4.60
N SER A 69 -10.95 1.46 5.58
CA SER A 69 -10.81 0.22 6.37
C SER A 69 -9.48 0.08 7.16
N LEU A 70 -8.74 1.18 7.35
CA LEU A 70 -7.55 1.21 8.20
C LEU A 70 -7.88 1.33 9.68
N VAL A 71 -9.06 1.86 9.98
CA VAL A 71 -9.63 2.05 11.32
C VAL A 71 -11.05 1.50 11.31
N TYR A 72 -11.51 1.00 12.44
CA TYR A 72 -12.93 0.73 12.65
C TYR A 72 -13.46 1.46 13.86
N ALA A 73 -14.76 1.77 13.83
CA ALA A 73 -15.47 2.38 14.94
C ALA A 73 -16.33 1.34 15.68
N GLU A 74 -16.21 1.27 17.00
CA GLU A 74 -16.99 0.36 17.82
C GLU A 74 -17.93 1.16 18.76
N GLY A 75 -19.14 1.42 18.30
CA GLY A 75 -20.20 2.08 19.05
C GLY A 75 -19.67 3.24 19.90
N GLN A 76 -19.98 3.21 21.23
CA GLN A 76 -19.51 4.22 22.18
C GLN A 76 -18.06 4.00 22.65
N LYS A 77 -17.38 2.94 22.20
CA LYS A 77 -16.01 2.62 22.61
C LYS A 77 -14.96 3.43 21.85
N GLY A 78 -15.33 4.00 20.69
CA GLY A 78 -14.47 4.88 19.89
C GLY A 78 -13.81 4.18 18.71
N PHE A 79 -12.62 4.64 18.31
CA PHE A 79 -11.89 4.20 17.13
C PHE A 79 -10.75 3.23 17.50
N PHE A 80 -10.52 2.26 16.61
CA PHE A 80 -9.48 1.25 16.77
C PHE A 80 -8.79 1.00 15.42
N VAL A 81 -7.51 0.71 15.45
CA VAL A 81 -6.77 0.24 14.26
C VAL A 81 -7.36 -1.09 13.80
N SER A 82 -7.61 -1.26 12.51
CA SER A 82 -8.15 -2.50 11.97
C SER A 82 -7.21 -3.68 12.28
N PRO A 83 -7.75 -4.84 12.65
CA PRO A 83 -6.95 -6.03 12.92
C PRO A 83 -6.19 -6.46 11.67
N MET A 84 -5.17 -7.29 11.85
CA MET A 84 -4.43 -7.96 10.79
C MET A 84 -4.40 -9.46 11.07
N SER A 85 -4.45 -10.28 10.03
CA SER A 85 -4.28 -11.74 10.13
C SER A 85 -3.80 -12.31 8.80
N ILE A 86 -3.21 -13.51 8.83
CA ILE A 86 -2.81 -14.21 7.60
C ILE A 86 -4.01 -14.55 6.71
N LYS A 87 -5.16 -14.85 7.33
CA LYS A 87 -6.41 -15.11 6.60
C LYS A 87 -6.88 -13.86 5.83
N ASP A 88 -6.89 -12.70 6.50
CA ASP A 88 -7.25 -11.42 5.87
C ASP A 88 -6.29 -11.09 4.72
N PHE A 89 -4.97 -11.28 4.93
CA PHE A 89 -3.98 -11.05 3.89
C PHE A 89 -4.18 -11.95 2.66
N LYS A 90 -4.57 -13.21 2.88
CA LYS A 90 -4.93 -14.13 1.78
C LYS A 90 -6.09 -13.60 0.95
N GLU A 91 -7.16 -13.17 1.60
CA GLU A 91 -8.35 -12.64 0.93
C GLU A 91 -8.02 -11.35 0.14
N ILE A 92 -7.26 -10.42 0.74
CA ILE A 92 -6.77 -9.22 0.08
C ILE A 92 -5.93 -9.58 -1.16
N THR A 93 -4.98 -10.50 -1.03
CA THR A 93 -4.10 -10.95 -2.13
C THR A 93 -4.91 -11.53 -3.29
N GLN A 94 -5.86 -12.41 -3.00
CA GLN A 94 -6.72 -13.03 -4.03
C GLN A 94 -7.55 -11.99 -4.78
N LEU A 95 -8.16 -11.04 -4.06
CA LEU A 95 -8.95 -9.97 -4.68
C LEU A 95 -8.06 -9.02 -5.50
N ARG A 96 -6.86 -8.69 -5.02
CA ARG A 96 -5.89 -7.90 -5.78
C ARG A 96 -5.55 -8.55 -7.11
N VAL A 97 -5.20 -9.83 -7.11
CA VAL A 97 -4.89 -10.58 -8.35
C VAL A 97 -6.05 -10.46 -9.35
N ILE A 98 -7.29 -10.73 -8.93
CA ILE A 98 -8.46 -10.68 -9.80
C ILE A 98 -8.67 -9.27 -10.38
N LEU A 99 -8.66 -8.25 -9.53
CA LEU A 99 -9.02 -6.90 -9.93
C LEU A 99 -7.88 -6.21 -10.69
N GLU A 100 -6.62 -6.40 -10.28
CA GLU A 100 -5.48 -5.78 -10.94
C GLU A 100 -5.25 -6.39 -12.33
N ILE A 101 -5.40 -7.70 -12.53
CA ILE A 101 -5.35 -8.33 -13.87
C ILE A 101 -6.45 -7.78 -14.77
N GLN A 102 -7.67 -7.62 -14.26
CA GLN A 102 -8.77 -7.05 -15.03
C GLN A 102 -8.50 -5.61 -15.45
N ALA A 103 -7.94 -4.78 -14.56
CA ALA A 103 -7.59 -3.40 -14.87
C ALA A 103 -6.38 -3.31 -15.81
N LEU A 104 -5.37 -4.13 -15.59
CA LEU A 104 -4.19 -4.25 -16.44
C LEU A 104 -4.58 -4.64 -17.86
N THR A 105 -5.44 -5.65 -18.02
CA THR A 105 -5.96 -6.07 -19.33
C THR A 105 -6.63 -4.92 -20.09
N GLN A 106 -7.42 -4.11 -19.38
CA GLN A 106 -8.03 -2.91 -20.00
C GLN A 106 -6.97 -1.87 -20.36
N SER A 107 -5.98 -1.65 -19.50
CA SER A 107 -4.92 -0.67 -19.74
C SER A 107 -4.03 -1.08 -20.92
N LEU A 108 -3.69 -2.35 -21.05
CA LEU A 108 -2.91 -2.86 -22.19
C LEU A 108 -3.65 -2.69 -23.52
N LYS A 109 -4.99 -2.73 -23.53
CA LYS A 109 -5.81 -2.51 -24.72
C LYS A 109 -6.01 -1.03 -25.06
N ASN A 110 -6.12 -0.17 -24.05
CA ASN A 110 -6.54 1.22 -24.20
C ASN A 110 -5.38 2.22 -24.09
N GLY A 111 -4.24 1.81 -23.56
CA GLY A 111 -3.08 2.67 -23.35
C GLY A 111 -2.51 3.19 -24.67
N ASN A 112 -2.13 4.47 -24.68
CA ASN A 112 -1.50 5.16 -25.80
C ASN A 112 -0.03 5.45 -25.48
N ASP A 113 0.67 6.16 -26.36
CA ASP A 113 2.07 6.56 -26.21
C ASP A 113 2.34 7.27 -24.88
N LYS A 114 1.39 8.09 -24.41
CA LYS A 114 1.50 8.74 -23.10
C LYS A 114 1.49 7.73 -21.97
N TRP A 115 0.60 6.74 -22.03
CA TRP A 115 0.56 5.67 -21.03
C TRP A 115 1.88 4.89 -20.99
N GLU A 116 2.46 4.56 -22.15
CA GLU A 116 3.77 3.90 -22.21
C GLU A 116 4.88 4.76 -21.60
N ALA A 117 4.90 6.05 -21.92
CA ALA A 117 5.85 6.98 -21.33
C ALA A 117 5.69 7.10 -19.81
N ASP A 118 4.46 7.13 -19.29
CA ASP A 118 4.15 7.19 -17.85
C ASP A 118 4.62 5.90 -17.13
N VAL A 119 4.39 4.71 -17.72
CA VAL A 119 4.89 3.41 -17.21
C VAL A 119 6.42 3.39 -17.16
N MET A 120 7.08 3.81 -18.23
CA MET A 120 8.55 3.88 -18.29
C MET A 120 9.12 4.83 -17.24
N ALA A 121 8.52 6.01 -17.07
CA ALA A 121 8.96 7.00 -16.09
C ALA A 121 8.77 6.49 -14.65
N ALA A 122 7.64 5.84 -14.34
CA ALA A 122 7.37 5.25 -13.04
C ALA A 122 8.33 4.09 -12.73
N TYR A 123 8.54 3.18 -13.69
CA TYR A 123 9.53 2.11 -13.57
C TYR A 123 10.94 2.65 -13.32
N HIS A 124 11.35 3.69 -14.06
CA HIS A 124 12.68 4.27 -13.88
C HIS A 124 12.88 4.78 -12.42
N ARG A 125 11.89 5.48 -11.87
CA ARG A 125 11.94 5.95 -10.48
C ARG A 125 11.99 4.79 -9.48
N LEU A 126 11.21 3.74 -9.70
CA LEU A 126 11.21 2.53 -8.88
C LEU A 126 12.59 1.83 -8.93
N ASN A 127 13.14 1.63 -10.13
CA ASN A 127 14.46 1.02 -10.32
C ASN A 127 15.58 1.77 -9.57
N LEU A 128 15.54 3.12 -9.55
CA LEU A 128 16.48 3.92 -8.77
C LEU A 128 16.32 3.68 -7.25
N ALA A 129 15.09 3.55 -6.76
CA ALA A 129 14.81 3.26 -5.36
C ALA A 129 15.28 1.84 -4.98
N GLU A 130 15.04 0.85 -5.82
CA GLU A 130 15.47 -0.54 -5.63
C GLU A 130 17.00 -0.69 -5.59
N LYS A 131 17.70 -0.05 -6.52
CA LYS A 131 19.17 -0.03 -6.54
C LYS A 131 19.73 0.57 -5.25
N LYS A 132 19.09 1.60 -4.72
CA LYS A 132 19.50 2.21 -3.46
C LYS A 132 19.29 1.25 -2.29
N LEU A 133 18.10 0.62 -2.20
CA LEU A 133 17.81 -0.39 -1.17
C LEU A 133 18.76 -1.59 -1.19
N ALA A 134 19.20 -2.03 -2.36
CA ALA A 134 20.10 -3.18 -2.49
C ALA A 134 21.50 -2.93 -1.90
N LEU A 135 21.92 -1.66 -1.76
CA LEU A 135 23.23 -1.26 -1.23
C LEU A 135 23.23 -1.03 0.28
N GLU A 136 22.08 -1.05 0.95
CA GLU A 136 21.92 -0.64 2.33
C GLU A 136 21.80 -1.84 3.29
N ASP A 137 22.19 -1.63 4.55
CA ASP A 137 21.96 -2.58 5.63
C ASP A 137 20.46 -2.63 6.05
N ILE A 138 20.12 -3.50 6.99
CA ILE A 138 18.71 -3.73 7.40
C ILE A 138 18.09 -2.47 8.02
N GLU A 139 18.85 -1.69 8.81
CA GLU A 139 18.32 -0.49 9.46
C GLU A 139 18.03 0.59 8.43
N GLN A 140 18.96 0.80 7.49
CA GLN A 140 18.81 1.74 6.39
C GLN A 140 17.68 1.34 5.44
N ARG A 141 17.51 0.03 5.16
CA ARG A 141 16.37 -0.48 4.38
C ARG A 141 15.04 -0.16 5.04
N ASN A 142 14.92 -0.35 6.35
CA ASN A 142 13.70 -0.01 7.09
C ASN A 142 13.39 1.49 7.00
N ALA A 143 14.39 2.35 7.11
CA ALA A 143 14.23 3.80 6.96
C ALA A 143 13.83 4.21 5.53
N GLN A 144 14.28 3.49 4.51
CA GLN A 144 14.03 3.78 3.10
C GLN A 144 12.77 3.11 2.55
N PHE A 145 12.18 2.15 3.28
CA PHE A 145 11.04 1.36 2.83
C PHE A 145 9.88 2.23 2.32
N PHE A 146 9.53 3.30 3.05
CA PHE A 146 8.40 4.16 2.66
C PHE A 146 8.67 4.93 1.37
N SER A 147 9.91 5.35 1.15
CA SER A 147 10.29 5.99 -0.13
C SER A 147 10.25 5.01 -1.29
N TRP A 148 10.68 3.76 -1.06
CA TRP A 148 10.55 2.70 -2.04
C TRP A 148 9.09 2.32 -2.30
N GLU A 149 8.28 2.15 -1.25
CA GLU A 149 6.86 1.79 -1.35
C GLU A 149 6.06 2.84 -2.14
N GLU A 150 6.39 4.13 -1.99
CA GLU A 150 5.80 5.20 -2.80
C GLU A 150 6.07 4.99 -4.29
N ARG A 151 7.31 4.67 -4.67
CA ARG A 151 7.70 4.40 -6.06
C ARG A 151 7.11 3.09 -6.58
N ASN A 152 7.02 2.08 -5.73
CA ASN A 152 6.34 0.83 -6.03
C ASN A 152 4.84 1.07 -6.33
N ALA A 153 4.16 1.84 -5.49
CA ALA A 153 2.78 2.22 -5.70
C ALA A 153 2.56 3.02 -7.00
N GLU A 154 3.45 3.98 -7.31
CA GLU A 154 3.41 4.75 -8.57
C GLU A 154 3.54 3.82 -9.79
N PHE A 155 4.44 2.85 -9.75
CA PHE A 155 4.64 1.93 -10.85
C PHE A 155 3.40 1.05 -11.07
N HIS A 156 2.88 0.42 -10.02
CA HIS A 156 1.65 -0.39 -10.12
C HIS A 156 0.45 0.44 -10.58
N ALA A 157 0.31 1.67 -10.08
CA ALA A 157 -0.75 2.57 -10.52
C ALA A 157 -0.62 2.94 -12.00
N SER A 158 0.60 3.16 -12.50
CA SER A 158 0.84 3.50 -13.91
C SER A 158 0.42 2.37 -14.85
N LEU A 159 0.66 1.11 -14.48
CA LEU A 159 0.28 -0.06 -15.26
C LEU A 159 -1.22 -0.14 -15.53
N VAL A 160 -2.05 0.26 -14.56
CA VAL A 160 -3.51 0.19 -14.66
C VAL A 160 -4.18 1.52 -15.00
N SER A 161 -3.41 2.59 -15.23
CA SER A 161 -3.91 3.96 -15.36
C SER A 161 -4.78 4.20 -16.60
N ALA A 162 -4.65 3.39 -17.67
CA ALA A 162 -5.52 3.46 -18.85
C ALA A 162 -6.80 2.61 -18.72
N CYS A 163 -7.05 2.00 -17.54
CA CYS A 163 -8.32 1.35 -17.22
C CYS A 163 -9.43 2.40 -17.10
N GLN A 164 -10.55 2.18 -17.79
CA GLN A 164 -11.68 3.12 -17.84
C GLN A 164 -12.67 2.93 -16.70
N SER A 165 -12.56 1.87 -15.92
CA SER A 165 -13.47 1.56 -14.82
C SER A 165 -13.02 2.26 -13.52
N LYS A 166 -13.67 3.40 -13.20
CA LYS A 166 -13.40 4.12 -11.94
C LYS A 166 -13.62 3.28 -10.68
N TRP A 167 -14.59 2.37 -10.70
CA TRP A 167 -14.88 1.50 -9.57
C TRP A 167 -13.79 0.44 -9.37
N LEU A 168 -13.31 -0.13 -10.48
CA LEU A 168 -12.23 -1.10 -10.45
C LEU A 168 -10.96 -0.48 -9.85
N LEU A 169 -10.58 0.71 -10.34
CA LEU A 169 -9.45 1.46 -9.81
C LEU A 169 -9.62 1.83 -8.32
N GLN A 170 -10.84 2.23 -7.92
CA GLN A 170 -11.13 2.54 -6.53
C GLN A 170 -10.92 1.32 -5.60
N PHE A 171 -11.46 0.15 -5.96
CA PHE A 171 -11.27 -1.07 -5.16
C PHE A 171 -9.81 -1.53 -5.14
N ILE A 172 -9.10 -1.42 -6.26
CA ILE A 172 -7.65 -1.68 -6.31
C ILE A 172 -6.91 -0.78 -5.31
N GLY A 173 -7.21 0.53 -5.29
CA GLY A 173 -6.59 1.47 -4.38
C GLY A 173 -6.80 1.10 -2.90
N ILE A 174 -8.02 0.70 -2.52
CA ILE A 174 -8.33 0.25 -1.15
C ILE A 174 -7.51 -1.00 -0.80
N LEU A 175 -7.54 -2.03 -1.65
CA LEU A 175 -6.85 -3.30 -1.39
C LEU A 175 -5.33 -3.13 -1.41
N TYR A 176 -4.80 -2.26 -2.26
CA TYR A 176 -3.38 -1.93 -2.28
C TYR A 176 -2.92 -1.32 -0.95
N GLN A 177 -3.69 -0.35 -0.41
CA GLN A 177 -3.41 0.26 0.90
C GLN A 177 -3.49 -0.77 2.05
N GLN A 178 -4.45 -1.69 2.01
CA GLN A 178 -4.51 -2.77 3.00
C GLN A 178 -3.27 -3.67 2.92
N SER A 179 -2.84 -4.06 1.72
CA SER A 179 -1.66 -4.90 1.54
C SER A 179 -0.34 -4.18 1.89
N GLU A 180 -0.28 -2.84 1.82
CA GLU A 180 0.86 -2.03 2.24
C GLU A 180 1.22 -2.26 3.72
N ARG A 181 0.21 -2.44 4.59
CA ARG A 181 0.42 -2.75 6.02
C ARG A 181 1.18 -4.07 6.21
N TYR A 182 0.85 -5.07 5.42
CA TYR A 182 1.53 -6.37 5.46
C TYR A 182 2.95 -6.26 4.89
N ARG A 183 3.16 -5.54 3.78
CA ARG A 183 4.51 -5.32 3.24
C ARG A 183 5.40 -4.56 4.22
N SER A 184 4.88 -3.53 4.89
CA SER A 184 5.60 -2.80 5.95
C SER A 184 6.01 -3.74 7.10
N LEU A 185 5.11 -4.63 7.53
CA LEU A 185 5.42 -5.63 8.53
C LEU A 185 6.52 -6.59 8.06
N GLY A 186 6.49 -7.01 6.79
CA GLY A 186 7.48 -7.91 6.19
C GLY A 186 8.91 -7.38 6.22
N VAL A 187 9.08 -6.09 6.09
CA VAL A 187 10.41 -5.45 6.18
C VAL A 187 11.01 -5.64 7.57
N HIS A 188 10.22 -5.47 8.63
CA HIS A 188 10.68 -5.68 10.02
C HIS A 188 11.09 -7.14 10.29
N TYR A 189 10.45 -8.11 9.64
CA TYR A 189 10.75 -9.53 9.81
C TYR A 189 11.73 -10.09 8.75
N GLY A 190 12.26 -9.25 7.86
CA GLY A 190 13.25 -9.65 6.86
C GLY A 190 12.74 -10.65 5.82
N THR A 191 11.43 -10.74 5.61
CA THR A 191 10.81 -11.72 4.68
C THR A 191 11.21 -11.50 3.22
N ASN A 192 11.55 -10.26 2.84
CA ASN A 192 11.86 -9.89 1.45
C ASN A 192 13.34 -10.14 1.04
N LEU A 193 14.19 -10.65 1.93
CA LEU A 193 15.65 -10.76 1.69
C LEU A 193 16.04 -11.75 0.58
N LYS A 194 15.13 -12.63 0.14
CA LYS A 194 15.41 -13.68 -0.87
C LYS A 194 14.72 -13.44 -2.22
N ARG A 195 14.05 -12.30 -2.38
CA ARG A 195 13.22 -11.99 -3.56
C ARG A 195 13.94 -10.97 -4.45
N ASP A 196 14.02 -11.24 -5.73
CA ASP A 196 14.52 -10.28 -6.73
C ASP A 196 13.37 -9.41 -7.27
N LEU A 197 12.93 -8.45 -6.45
CA LEU A 197 11.86 -7.51 -6.81
C LEU A 197 12.19 -6.72 -8.09
N HIS A 198 13.48 -6.42 -8.31
CA HIS A 198 13.90 -5.69 -9.49
C HIS A 198 13.64 -6.47 -10.78
N ALA A 199 14.05 -7.75 -10.82
CA ALA A 199 13.80 -8.62 -11.97
C ALA A 199 12.31 -8.81 -12.25
N GLU A 200 11.48 -8.93 -11.20
CA GLU A 200 10.02 -9.05 -11.32
C GLU A 200 9.40 -7.79 -11.94
N HIS A 201 9.75 -6.59 -11.45
CA HIS A 201 9.24 -5.34 -11.98
C HIS A 201 9.73 -5.06 -13.40
N GLU A 202 10.97 -5.44 -13.73
CA GLU A 202 11.50 -5.33 -15.09
C GLU A 202 10.71 -6.21 -16.07
N ALA A 203 10.51 -7.48 -15.71
CA ALA A 203 9.72 -8.41 -16.52
C ALA A 203 8.27 -7.94 -16.71
N LEU A 204 7.64 -7.42 -15.65
CA LEU A 204 6.29 -6.88 -15.71
C LEU A 204 6.19 -5.66 -16.63
N LYS A 205 7.14 -4.73 -16.55
CA LYS A 205 7.26 -3.58 -17.45
C LYS A 205 7.43 -4.02 -18.90
N ASP A 206 8.34 -4.96 -19.17
CA ASP A 206 8.61 -5.42 -20.53
C ASP A 206 7.40 -6.13 -21.17
N ALA A 207 6.72 -6.99 -20.40
CA ALA A 207 5.50 -7.64 -20.83
C ALA A 207 4.36 -6.62 -21.09
N ALA A 208 4.26 -5.57 -20.26
CA ALA A 208 3.27 -4.51 -20.41
C ALA A 208 3.49 -3.68 -21.67
N LEU A 209 4.73 -3.24 -21.93
CA LEU A 209 5.08 -2.48 -23.13
C LEU A 209 4.97 -3.30 -24.41
N ALA A 210 5.23 -4.62 -24.34
CA ALA A 210 4.99 -5.55 -25.42
C ALA A 210 3.51 -5.86 -25.66
N ARG A 211 2.59 -5.33 -24.83
CA ARG A 211 1.13 -5.62 -24.86
C ARG A 211 0.81 -7.12 -24.79
N ASN A 212 1.69 -7.91 -24.18
CA ASN A 212 1.50 -9.35 -24.00
C ASN A 212 0.59 -9.62 -22.78
N ILE A 213 -0.72 -9.56 -23.01
CA ILE A 213 -1.72 -9.69 -21.92
C ILE A 213 -1.56 -11.01 -21.15
N PRO A 214 -1.43 -12.20 -21.78
CA PRO A 214 -1.25 -13.45 -21.03
C PRO A 214 -0.03 -13.42 -20.11
N LEU A 215 1.13 -13.10 -20.65
CA LEU A 215 2.39 -13.06 -19.88
C LEU A 215 2.36 -12.01 -18.79
N CYS A 216 1.85 -10.81 -19.09
CA CYS A 216 1.76 -9.72 -18.12
C CYS A 216 0.82 -10.09 -16.95
N SER A 217 -0.28 -10.81 -17.23
CA SER A 217 -1.22 -11.28 -16.21
C SER A 217 -0.61 -12.36 -15.32
N GLU A 218 0.16 -13.29 -15.90
CA GLU A 218 0.87 -14.33 -15.17
C GLU A 218 1.92 -13.74 -14.22
N ILE A 219 2.79 -12.86 -14.74
CA ILE A 219 3.82 -12.18 -13.93
C ILE A 219 3.18 -11.38 -12.80
N LEU A 220 2.12 -10.61 -13.06
CA LEU A 220 1.45 -9.81 -12.04
C LEU A 220 0.81 -10.69 -10.97
N ALA A 221 0.16 -11.80 -11.35
CA ALA A 221 -0.43 -12.73 -10.39
C ALA A 221 0.62 -13.33 -9.47
N GLU A 222 1.73 -13.80 -10.01
CA GLU A 222 2.85 -14.35 -9.26
C GLU A 222 3.46 -13.29 -8.33
N HIS A 223 3.77 -12.11 -8.86
CA HIS A 223 4.32 -10.98 -8.12
C HIS A 223 3.49 -10.59 -6.88
N ILE A 224 2.16 -10.55 -7.02
CA ILE A 224 1.26 -10.25 -5.89
C ILE A 224 1.22 -11.42 -4.90
N SER A 225 1.16 -12.65 -5.40
CA SER A 225 0.97 -13.86 -4.58
C SER A 225 2.21 -14.21 -3.74
N ILE A 226 3.40 -14.05 -4.28
CA ILE A 226 4.68 -14.33 -3.56
C ILE A 226 4.74 -13.55 -2.24
N THR A 227 4.22 -12.32 -2.22
CA THR A 227 4.22 -11.52 -0.98
C THR A 227 3.42 -12.21 0.13
N TYR A 228 2.26 -12.81 -0.18
CA TYR A 228 1.49 -13.60 0.79
C TYR A 228 2.24 -14.88 1.21
N GLU A 229 2.83 -15.60 0.27
CA GLU A 229 3.53 -16.87 0.53
C GLU A 229 4.69 -16.70 1.53
N LEU A 230 5.38 -15.55 1.50
CA LEU A 230 6.42 -15.21 2.46
C LEU A 230 5.91 -15.08 3.90
N PHE A 231 4.62 -14.80 4.08
CA PHE A 231 3.98 -14.63 5.38
C PHE A 231 3.23 -15.87 5.87
N GLU A 232 2.94 -16.84 4.99
CA GLU A 232 2.08 -17.98 5.30
C GLU A 232 2.59 -18.82 6.49
N ASN A 233 3.90 -18.85 6.68
CA ASN A 233 4.55 -19.62 7.76
C ASN A 233 4.92 -18.76 8.97
N LEU A 234 4.57 -17.47 9.02
CA LEU A 234 4.82 -16.64 10.18
C LEU A 234 3.79 -16.91 11.30
N PRO A 235 4.20 -16.86 12.57
CA PRO A 235 3.27 -17.03 13.68
C PRO A 235 2.26 -15.89 13.74
N GLU A 236 1.03 -16.17 14.18
CA GLU A 236 -0.05 -15.17 14.28
C GLU A 236 0.31 -13.98 15.20
N SER A 237 1.23 -14.17 16.16
CA SER A 237 1.73 -13.09 17.03
C SER A 237 2.31 -11.91 16.26
N VAL A 238 2.90 -12.17 15.09
CA VAL A 238 3.44 -11.15 14.16
C VAL A 238 2.36 -10.13 13.77
N PHE A 239 1.14 -10.60 13.51
CA PHE A 239 0.03 -9.74 13.07
C PHE A 239 -0.66 -8.99 14.22
N SER A 240 -0.39 -9.36 15.46
CA SER A 240 -0.98 -8.70 16.66
C SER A 240 -0.21 -7.48 17.15
N GLY A 241 0.98 -7.22 16.60
CA GLY A 241 1.87 -6.13 17.06
C GLY A 241 2.47 -6.33 18.46
N LYS A 242 2.24 -7.48 19.11
CA LYS A 242 2.70 -7.73 20.48
C LYS A 242 4.22 -7.96 20.57
N GLU A 243 4.85 -8.43 19.52
CA GLU A 243 6.29 -8.70 19.50
C GLU A 243 7.13 -7.44 19.21
N ALA A 244 6.60 -6.45 18.49
CA ALA A 244 7.30 -5.20 18.22
C ALA A 244 7.54 -4.38 19.51
N LEU A 245 6.71 -4.54 20.53
CA LEU A 245 6.85 -3.87 21.83
C LEU A 245 7.83 -4.56 22.80
N ALA A 246 8.29 -5.77 22.49
CA ALA A 246 9.21 -6.54 23.35
C ALA A 246 10.70 -6.32 22.97
N GLN A 247 10.98 -5.65 21.86
CA GLN A 247 12.34 -5.38 21.37
C GLN A 247 12.71 -3.88 21.33
N ALA A 248 11.81 -3.00 21.76
CA ALA A 248 12.04 -1.56 21.93
C ALA A 248 12.17 -1.19 23.42
#